data_0e0b277e92827abf13f49cd8dee4f3d6
#
_entry.id   0e0b277e92827abf13f49cd8dee4f3d6
#
_cell.length_a   1.000
_cell.length_b   1.000
_cell.length_c   1.000
_cell.angle_alpha   90.00
_cell.angle_beta   90.00
_cell.angle_gamma   90.00
#
_symmetry.space_group_name_H-M   'P 1'
#
loop_
_entity.id
_entity.type
_entity.pdbx_description
1 polymer ?
#
loop_
_entity_poly.entity_id
_entity_poly.type
_entity_poly.pdbx_seq_one_letter_code
_entity_poly.pdbx_strand_id
1 'polypeptide(L)' 'MRKISYRFVYNRKKSLNDRGTALVQVEAYLNKKKVYFSTHVYLRPEQWDVKRKIIKEHPNQDALNGMLNEFIIEL' A
#
# COMPACT_ATOMS: atom_id res chain seq x y z
N MET A 1 17.34 1.26 -20.41
CA MET A 1 16.94 0.43 -19.28
C MET A 1 15.55 0.84 -18.81
N ARG A 2 14.65 -0.12 -18.76
CA ARG A 2 13.28 0.16 -18.33
C ARG A 2 13.22 0.16 -16.80
N LYS A 3 12.62 1.19 -16.25
CA LYS A 3 12.42 1.31 -14.82
C LYS A 3 10.93 1.23 -14.52
N ILE A 4 10.55 0.26 -13.69
CA ILE A 4 9.19 0.19 -13.19
C ILE A 4 9.15 1.00 -11.90
N SER A 5 8.22 1.94 -11.83
CA SER A 5 8.04 2.74 -10.62
C SER A 5 6.97 2.09 -9.76
N TYR A 6 7.27 1.89 -8.48
CA TYR A 6 6.33 1.34 -7.52
C TYR A 6 6.03 2.35 -6.43
N ARG A 7 4.79 2.41 -6.00
CA ARG A 7 4.41 3.18 -4.82
C ARG A 7 3.22 2.54 -4.14
N PHE A 8 3.07 2.80 -2.85
CA PHE A 8 1.92 2.33 -2.11
C PHE A 8 0.78 3.33 -2.26
N VAL A 9 -0.42 2.80 -2.44
CA VAL A 9 -1.67 3.58 -2.52
C VAL A 9 -2.62 3.04 -1.49
N TYR A 10 -3.15 3.92 -0.65
CA TYR A 10 -4.12 3.55 0.37
C TYR A 10 -5.50 4.10 0.01
N ASN A 11 -6.50 3.25 0.16
CA ASN A 11 -7.90 3.65 -0.05
C ASN A 11 -8.13 4.29 -1.43
N ARG A 12 -7.66 3.61 -2.47
CA ARG A 12 -7.76 4.12 -3.85
C ARG A 12 -9.20 4.41 -4.26
N LYS A 13 -10.15 3.62 -3.78
CA LYS A 13 -11.57 3.80 -4.10
C LYS A 13 -12.24 4.87 -3.24
N LYS A 14 -11.54 5.41 -2.26
CA LYS A 14 -12.05 6.42 -1.33
C LYS A 14 -13.33 5.97 -0.61
N SER A 15 -13.39 4.70 -0.28
CA SER A 15 -14.53 4.10 0.39
C SER A 15 -14.04 3.04 1.38
N LEU A 16 -14.48 3.15 2.62
CA LEU A 16 -14.11 2.18 3.65
C LEU A 16 -15.06 1.00 3.62
N ASN A 17 -14.56 -0.17 4.01
CA ASN A 17 -15.41 -1.36 4.15
C ASN A 17 -16.24 -1.29 5.44
N ASP A 18 -17.00 -2.35 5.72
CA ASP A 18 -17.88 -2.40 6.91
C ASP A 18 -17.12 -2.28 8.22
N ARG A 19 -15.84 -2.59 8.23
CA ARG A 19 -14.99 -2.51 9.42
C ARG A 19 -14.32 -1.14 9.57
N GLY A 20 -14.57 -0.23 8.65
CA GLY A 20 -13.94 1.09 8.67
C GLY A 20 -12.50 1.08 8.21
N THR A 21 -12.12 0.09 7.39
CA THR A 21 -10.77 -0.02 6.86
C THR A 21 -10.77 0.03 5.34
N ALA A 22 -9.59 0.22 4.78
CA ALA A 22 -9.39 0.20 3.33
C ALA A 22 -8.10 -0.55 3.00
N LEU A 23 -8.03 -1.01 1.77
CA LEU A 23 -6.92 -1.83 1.28
C LEU A 23 -5.71 -0.97 0.91
N VAL A 24 -4.53 -1.45 1.27
CA VAL A 24 -3.26 -0.92 0.76
C VAL A 24 -2.93 -1.67 -0.52
N GLN A 25 -2.60 -0.93 -1.56
CA GLN A 25 -2.23 -1.50 -2.86
C GLN A 25 -0.87 -0.97 -3.30
N VAL A 26 -0.21 -1.71 -4.18
CA VAL A 26 1.00 -1.25 -4.85
C VAL A 26 0.62 -0.83 -6.26
N GLU A 27 0.93 0.42 -6.61
CA GLU A 27 0.77 0.90 -7.97
C GLU A 27 2.09 0.72 -8.71
N ALA A 28 2.08 -0.06 -9.77
CA ALA A 28 3.23 -0.24 -10.65
C ALA A 28 2.99 0.54 -11.93
N TYR A 29 3.94 1.38 -12.29
CA TYR A 29 3.84 2.23 -13.48
C TYR A 29 4.96 1.89 -14.45
N LEU A 30 4.59 1.51 -15.67
CA LEU A 30 5.54 1.19 -16.73
C LEU A 30 4.90 1.50 -18.08
N ASN A 31 5.65 2.17 -18.96
CA ASN A 31 5.20 2.49 -20.32
C ASN A 31 3.81 3.17 -20.35
N LYS A 32 3.61 4.13 -19.46
CA LYS A 32 2.37 4.90 -19.35
C LYS A 32 1.15 4.07 -18.95
N LYS A 33 1.39 2.86 -18.43
CA LYS A 33 0.33 2.00 -17.91
C LYS A 33 0.48 1.81 -16.43
N LYS A 34 -0.64 1.84 -15.73
CA LYS A 34 -0.69 1.63 -14.27
C LYS A 34 -1.35 0.29 -13.99
N VAL A 35 -0.71 -0.50 -13.14
CA VAL A 35 -1.26 -1.77 -12.67
C VAL A 35 -1.27 -1.73 -11.15
N TYR A 36 -2.31 -2.25 -10.54
CA TYR A 36 -2.47 -2.24 -9.09
C TYR A 36 -2.46 -3.66 -8.55
N PHE A 37 -1.66 -3.88 -7.52
CA PHE A 37 -1.57 -5.17 -6.84
C PHE A 37 -2.07 -5.03 -5.41
N SER A 38 -2.89 -5.98 -4.96
CA SER A 38 -3.35 -6.00 -3.58
C SER A 38 -2.27 -6.53 -2.65
N THR A 39 -2.05 -5.83 -1.54
CA THR A 39 -1.14 -6.33 -0.50
C THR A 39 -1.87 -7.19 0.52
N HIS A 40 -3.21 -7.24 0.43
CA HIS A 40 -4.07 -7.88 1.42
C HIS A 40 -3.98 -7.26 2.82
N VAL A 41 -3.43 -6.06 2.91
CA VAL A 41 -3.34 -5.32 4.18
C VAL A 41 -4.45 -4.28 4.22
N TYR A 42 -5.28 -4.35 5.26
CA TYR A 42 -6.38 -3.42 5.49
C TYR A 42 -6.06 -2.55 6.70
N LEU A 43 -6.24 -1.24 6.54
CA LEU A 43 -5.92 -0.28 7.59
C LEU A 43 -7.05 0.72 7.77
N ARG A 44 -7.12 1.28 8.98
CA ARG A 44 -7.95 2.45 9.22
C ARG A 44 -7.21 3.70 8.71
N PRO A 45 -7.94 4.77 8.37
CA PRO A 45 -7.28 5.99 7.85
C PRO A 45 -6.15 6.51 8.73
N GLU A 46 -6.31 6.46 10.06
CA GLU A 46 -5.30 6.96 10.98
C GLU A 46 -4.06 6.06 11.06
N GLN A 47 -4.12 4.88 10.48
CA GLN A 47 -3.01 3.93 10.48
C GLN A 47 -2.12 4.05 9.26
N TRP A 48 -2.40 4.98 8.36
CA TRP A 48 -1.61 5.20 7.15
C TRP A 48 -1.01 6.60 7.14
N ASP A 49 0.32 6.67 7.01
CA ASP A 49 1.02 7.95 6.87
C ASP A 49 1.15 8.28 5.39
N VAL A 50 0.38 9.25 4.93
CA VAL A 50 0.32 9.63 3.52
C VAL A 50 1.66 10.17 3.00
N LYS A 51 2.36 10.90 3.86
CA LYS A 51 3.63 11.51 3.46
C LYS A 51 4.76 10.50 3.35
N ARG A 52 4.86 9.60 4.33
CA ARG A 52 5.92 8.61 4.39
C ARG A 52 5.56 7.30 3.69
N LYS A 53 4.28 7.10 3.38
CA LYS A 53 3.77 5.87 2.76
C LYS A 53 4.09 4.64 3.61
N ILE A 54 3.90 4.76 4.91
CA ILE A 54 4.13 3.67 5.86
C ILE A 54 2.93 3.51 6.80
N ILE A 55 2.85 2.35 7.42
CA ILE A 55 1.84 2.03 8.42
C ILE A 55 2.28 2.62 9.76
N LYS A 56 1.36 3.25 10.46
CA LYS A 56 1.60 3.86 11.77
C LYS A 56 0.46 3.52 12.71
N GLU A 57 0.70 3.69 14.02
CA GLU A 57 -0.33 3.51 15.06
C GLU A 57 -1.05 2.16 14.98
N HIS A 58 -0.32 1.14 14.56
CA HIS A 58 -0.83 -0.22 14.47
C HIS A 58 0.02 -1.11 15.39
N PRO A 59 -0.61 -2.04 16.14
CA PRO A 59 0.16 -2.94 17.04
C PRO A 59 1.28 -3.70 16.35
N ASN A 60 1.07 -4.05 15.07
CA ASN A 60 2.05 -4.81 14.29
C ASN A 60 2.69 -3.97 13.19
N GLN A 61 2.82 -2.65 13.40
CA GLN A 61 3.28 -1.76 12.33
C GLN A 61 4.64 -2.16 11.76
N ASP A 62 5.58 -2.58 12.59
CA ASP A 62 6.91 -2.95 12.12
C ASP A 62 6.87 -4.19 11.23
N ALA A 63 6.12 -5.20 11.65
CA ALA A 63 5.97 -6.43 10.87
C ALA A 63 5.26 -6.16 9.54
N LEU A 64 4.21 -5.34 9.56
CA LEU A 64 3.46 -5.02 8.36
C LEU A 64 4.27 -4.17 7.39
N ASN A 65 5.03 -3.19 7.89
CA ASN A 65 5.89 -2.38 7.03
C ASN A 65 6.98 -3.25 6.40
N GLY A 66 7.54 -4.20 7.16
CA GLY A 66 8.49 -5.16 6.61
C GLY A 66 7.89 -6.01 5.51
N MET A 67 6.65 -6.48 5.70
CA MET A 67 5.92 -7.25 4.70
C MET A 67 5.69 -6.44 3.42
N LEU A 68 5.33 -5.17 3.55
CA LEU A 68 5.13 -4.30 2.39
C LEU A 68 6.43 -4.11 1.61
N ASN A 69 7.55 -3.94 2.32
CA ASN A 69 8.85 -3.80 1.66
C ASN A 69 9.23 -5.08 0.90
N GLU A 70 8.99 -6.24 1.51
CA GLU A 70 9.25 -7.51 0.84
C GLU A 70 8.35 -7.69 -0.39
N PHE A 71 7.12 -7.23 -0.32
CA PHE A 71 6.20 -7.31 -1.43
C PHE A 71 6.75 -6.59 -2.66
N ILE A 72 7.32 -5.40 -2.47
CA ILE A 72 7.92 -4.64 -3.58
C ILE A 72 9.18 -5.34 -4.11
N ILE A 73 10.00 -5.87 -3.23
CA ILE A 73 11.25 -6.54 -3.63
C ILE A 73 10.95 -7.75 -4.52
N GLU A 74 9.88 -8.46 -4.23
CA GLU A 74 9.51 -9.67 -4.98
C GLU A 74 8.77 -9.37 -6.30
N LEU A 75 8.36 -8.14 -6.50
CA LEU A 75 7.73 -7.75 -7.75
C LEU A 75 8.78 -7.61 -8.87
#